data_383ef0f1205c0fe5e86deedee77d0dd6
#
_entry.id   383ef0f1205c0fe5e86deedee77d0dd6
#
_cell.length_a   1.000
_cell.length_b   1.000
_cell.length_c   1.000
_cell.angle_alpha   90.00
_cell.angle_beta   90.00
_cell.angle_gamma   90.00
#
_symmetry.space_group_name_H-M   'P 1'
#
loop_
_entity.id
_entity.type
_entity.pdbx_description
1 polymer ?
#
loop_
_entity_poly.entity_id
_entity_poly.type
_entity_poly.pdbx_seq_one_letter_code
_entity_poly.pdbx_strand_id
1 'polypeptide(L)'
;SLAGIMGGEESGCDEGTTDVLIESALWSEINIAQTGRRLGINSDARYRFERGVDPAFMVPGLEMATQLVMELCGGTPSENVVAGQALPGDRVIDFPLSEIKRLAAIDVPLVEVRRILGHLGFMVAGSGPVVKVAVPTWRTDVHGKADIVEEIVRIVGVDKVPMTPFDRGEAQRKPVLTPIQSRTRKARRALAARGMVEAVNWSFFA
;
A
#
# COMPACT_ATOMS: atom_id res chain seq x y z
N SER A 1 -2.16 26.82 6.65
CA SER A 1 -2.04 25.36 6.68
C SER A 1 -1.08 24.85 5.62
N LEU A 2 -0.52 23.67 5.82
CA LEU A 2 0.18 22.87 4.81
C LEU A 2 -0.79 21.81 4.32
N ALA A 3 -1.35 22.02 3.15
CA ALA A 3 -2.41 21.21 2.56
C ALA A 3 -2.16 19.68 2.69
N GLY A 4 -3.06 18.94 3.32
CA GLY A 4 -2.96 17.51 3.56
C GLY A 4 -1.85 17.06 4.53
N ILE A 5 -1.15 17.98 5.22
CA ILE A 5 -0.03 17.65 6.13
C ILE A 5 -0.29 18.19 7.54
N MET A 6 -0.55 19.50 7.67
CA MET A 6 -0.68 20.18 8.96
C MET A 6 -1.60 21.37 8.86
N GLY A 7 -2.51 21.55 9.82
CA GLY A 7 -3.33 22.74 9.99
C GLY A 7 -2.51 23.98 10.35
N GLY A 8 -3.13 25.15 10.29
CA GLY A 8 -2.54 26.39 10.75
C GLY A 8 -2.90 26.67 12.22
N GLU A 9 -2.00 27.27 12.97
CA GLU A 9 -2.22 27.63 14.39
C GLU A 9 -3.34 28.68 14.52
N GLU A 10 -3.27 29.76 13.76
CA GLU A 10 -4.24 30.86 13.82
C GLU A 10 -5.64 30.52 13.29
N SER A 11 -5.75 29.44 12.49
CA SER A 11 -7.02 28.97 11.92
C SER A 11 -7.55 27.71 12.63
N GLY A 12 -6.93 27.32 13.72
CA GLY A 12 -7.39 26.19 14.56
C GLY A 12 -8.66 26.56 15.33
N CYS A 13 -9.45 25.56 15.69
CA CYS A 13 -10.60 25.73 16.55
C CYS A 13 -10.16 25.88 18.02
N ASP A 14 -10.87 26.75 18.76
CA ASP A 14 -10.70 26.96 20.20
C ASP A 14 -12.07 26.92 20.90
N GLU A 15 -12.08 27.22 22.22
CA GLU A 15 -13.30 27.22 23.03
C GLU A 15 -14.32 28.33 22.63
N GLY A 16 -13.89 29.34 21.87
CA GLY A 16 -14.73 30.43 21.39
C GLY A 16 -15.23 30.20 19.96
N THR A 17 -14.85 29.15 19.30
CA THR A 17 -15.20 28.91 17.90
C THR A 17 -16.68 28.60 17.73
N THR A 18 -17.38 29.39 16.94
CA THR A 18 -18.80 29.23 16.61
C THR A 18 -19.06 28.79 15.18
N ASP A 19 -18.16 29.12 14.29
CA ASP A 19 -18.26 28.84 12.86
C ASP A 19 -17.04 28.03 12.40
N VAL A 20 -17.24 26.95 11.63
CA VAL A 20 -16.17 26.09 11.16
C VAL A 20 -16.25 25.89 9.65
N LEU A 21 -15.09 25.81 9.01
CA LEU A 21 -14.95 25.39 7.63
C LEU A 21 -14.47 23.93 7.60
N ILE A 22 -15.29 23.04 7.05
CA ILE A 22 -14.92 21.63 6.84
C ILE A 22 -14.36 21.47 5.43
N GLU A 23 -13.13 20.99 5.32
CA GLU A 23 -12.45 20.72 4.05
C GLU A 23 -12.33 19.22 3.82
N SER A 24 -12.73 18.77 2.63
CA SER A 24 -12.44 17.45 2.10
C SER A 24 -11.78 17.61 0.74
N ALA A 25 -10.56 17.11 0.58
CA ALA A 25 -9.77 17.39 -0.61
C ALA A 25 -8.90 16.22 -1.06
N LEU A 26 -8.56 16.23 -2.35
CA LEU A 26 -7.54 15.35 -2.93
C LEU A 26 -6.24 16.11 -3.12
N TRP A 27 -5.14 15.47 -2.74
CA TRP A 27 -3.81 16.04 -2.87
C TRP A 27 -2.90 15.11 -3.69
N SER A 28 -1.89 15.69 -4.33
CA SER A 28 -0.85 14.89 -4.95
C SER A 28 -0.04 14.13 -3.90
N GLU A 29 -0.12 12.81 -3.92
CA GLU A 29 0.58 11.88 -3.00
C GLU A 29 2.09 12.17 -2.95
N ILE A 30 2.69 12.38 -4.13
CA ILE A 30 4.13 12.67 -4.27
C ILE A 30 4.48 14.01 -3.60
N ASN A 31 3.68 15.05 -3.82
CA ASN A 31 3.93 16.36 -3.22
C ASN A 31 3.79 16.31 -1.70
N ILE A 32 2.80 15.60 -1.18
CA ILE A 32 2.62 15.38 0.25
C ILE A 32 3.84 14.67 0.84
N ALA A 33 4.27 13.56 0.24
CA ALA A 33 5.41 12.78 0.70
C ALA A 33 6.73 13.58 0.69
N GLN A 34 6.99 14.32 -0.39
CA GLN A 34 8.19 15.15 -0.53
C GLN A 34 8.21 16.31 0.47
N THR A 35 7.08 17.01 0.60
CA THR A 35 6.96 18.15 1.51
C THR A 35 7.09 17.71 2.96
N GLY A 36 6.41 16.66 3.35
CA GLY A 36 6.50 16.13 4.71
C GLY A 36 7.90 15.67 5.09
N ARG A 37 8.63 15.03 4.16
CA ARG A 37 10.04 14.65 4.35
C ARG A 37 10.94 15.87 4.48
N ARG A 38 10.79 16.84 3.59
CA ARG A 38 11.60 18.07 3.58
C ARG A 38 11.46 18.87 4.87
N LEU A 39 10.24 18.92 5.44
CA LEU A 39 9.94 19.66 6.65
C LEU A 39 10.07 18.82 7.94
N GLY A 40 10.31 17.52 7.83
CA GLY A 40 10.40 16.62 8.97
C GLY A 40 9.07 16.47 9.74
N ILE A 41 7.93 16.72 9.09
CA ILE A 41 6.61 16.68 9.73
C ILE A 41 6.02 15.27 9.59
N ASN A 42 5.67 14.64 10.70
CA ASN A 42 4.91 13.41 10.76
C ASN A 42 3.53 13.70 11.35
N SER A 43 2.48 13.52 10.55
CA SER A 43 1.09 13.65 10.97
C SER A 43 0.25 12.51 10.40
N ASP A 44 -0.88 12.21 11.03
CA ASP A 44 -1.82 11.20 10.53
C ASP A 44 -2.40 11.59 9.17
N ALA A 45 -2.63 12.89 8.94
CA ALA A 45 -3.07 13.41 7.67
C ALA A 45 -2.04 13.10 6.57
N ARG A 46 -0.78 13.48 6.78
CA ARG A 46 0.31 13.14 5.86
C ARG A 46 0.39 11.64 5.59
N TYR A 47 0.36 10.81 6.63
CA TYR A 47 0.45 9.36 6.50
C TYR A 47 -0.63 8.77 5.57
N ARG A 48 -1.84 9.32 5.62
CA ARG A 48 -2.97 8.88 4.78
C ARG A 48 -2.84 9.44 3.36
N PHE A 49 -2.65 10.74 3.22
CA PHE A 49 -2.61 11.41 1.92
C PHE A 49 -1.39 11.02 1.07
N GLU A 50 -0.22 10.73 1.67
CA GLU A 50 0.95 10.29 0.91
C GLU A 50 0.80 8.88 0.30
N ARG A 51 -0.19 8.10 0.75
CA ARG A 51 -0.53 6.77 0.25
C ARG A 51 -1.73 6.75 -0.70
N GLY A 52 -2.39 7.86 -0.83
CA GLY A 52 -3.62 8.00 -1.58
C GLY A 52 -4.88 7.76 -0.73
N VAL A 53 -5.89 8.54 -1.05
CA VAL A 53 -7.23 8.44 -0.46
C VAL A 53 -8.24 8.20 -1.57
N ASP A 54 -9.44 7.70 -1.20
CA ASP A 54 -10.50 7.43 -2.15
C ASP A 54 -11.04 8.72 -2.78
N PRO A 55 -10.82 8.95 -4.09
CA PRO A 55 -11.32 10.16 -4.74
C PRO A 55 -12.85 10.22 -4.79
N ALA A 56 -13.55 9.10 -4.86
CA ALA A 56 -15.00 9.07 -4.92
C ALA A 56 -15.65 9.37 -3.55
N PHE A 57 -14.91 9.22 -2.46
CA PHE A 57 -15.40 9.49 -1.11
C PHE A 57 -15.27 10.97 -0.70
N MET A 58 -14.71 11.83 -1.54
CA MET A 58 -14.42 13.22 -1.20
C MET A 58 -15.68 14.01 -0.82
N VAL A 59 -16.73 13.96 -1.63
CA VAL A 59 -18.02 14.62 -1.35
C VAL A 59 -18.84 13.89 -0.29
N PRO A 60 -19.06 12.56 -0.39
CA PRO A 60 -19.75 11.82 0.66
C PRO A 60 -19.08 11.92 2.04
N GLY A 61 -17.76 11.98 2.07
CA GLY A 61 -16.98 12.16 3.30
C GLY A 61 -17.20 13.55 3.93
N LEU A 62 -17.28 14.59 3.11
CA LEU A 62 -17.63 15.94 3.57
C LEU A 62 -19.04 15.97 4.17
N GLU A 63 -20.01 15.38 3.49
CA GLU A 63 -21.39 15.31 3.97
C GLU A 63 -21.50 14.55 5.30
N MET A 64 -20.82 13.41 5.41
CA MET A 64 -20.75 12.63 6.65
C MET A 64 -20.11 13.42 7.80
N ALA A 65 -19.00 14.12 7.54
CA ALA A 65 -18.32 14.94 8.54
C ALA A 65 -19.22 16.11 8.99
N THR A 66 -19.93 16.74 8.06
CA THR A 66 -20.89 17.83 8.34
C THR A 66 -22.04 17.32 9.20
N GLN A 67 -22.62 16.18 8.86
CA GLN A 67 -23.67 15.56 9.66
C GLN A 67 -23.20 15.25 11.09
N LEU A 68 -22.00 14.71 11.25
CA LEU A 68 -21.44 14.41 12.57
C LEU A 68 -21.22 15.67 13.41
N VAL A 69 -20.75 16.76 12.80
CA VAL A 69 -20.62 18.06 13.50
C VAL A 69 -21.98 18.56 13.94
N MET A 70 -23.00 18.49 13.08
CA MET A 70 -24.35 18.91 13.46
C MET A 70 -24.96 18.06 14.59
N GLU A 71 -24.70 16.75 14.59
CA GLU A 71 -25.16 15.85 15.64
C GLU A 71 -24.52 16.14 17.01
N LEU A 72 -23.22 16.47 17.01
CA LEU A 72 -22.46 16.65 18.25
C LEU A 72 -22.49 18.10 18.77
N CYS A 73 -22.50 19.07 17.87
CA CYS A 73 -22.37 20.49 18.21
C CYS A 73 -23.60 21.33 17.86
N GLY A 74 -24.51 20.80 17.05
CA GLY A 74 -25.61 21.59 16.51
C GLY A 74 -25.18 22.45 15.32
N GLY A 75 -25.93 23.48 15.03
CA GLY A 75 -25.66 24.44 13.97
C GLY A 75 -26.44 24.19 12.67
N THR A 76 -26.17 25.03 11.68
CA THR A 76 -26.80 24.99 10.35
C THR A 76 -25.73 24.94 9.28
N PRO A 77 -25.70 23.94 8.40
CA PRO A 77 -24.70 23.85 7.35
C PRO A 77 -25.00 24.83 6.22
N SER A 78 -23.94 25.31 5.55
CA SER A 78 -24.04 26.02 4.27
C SER A 78 -24.17 25.02 3.11
N GLU A 79 -24.33 25.54 1.90
CA GLU A 79 -24.18 24.72 0.68
C GLU A 79 -22.73 24.25 0.50
N ASN A 80 -22.58 23.03 -0.04
CA ASN A 80 -21.25 22.50 -0.38
C ASN A 80 -20.71 23.20 -1.62
N VAL A 81 -19.48 23.67 -1.54
CA VAL A 81 -18.76 24.25 -2.68
C VAL A 81 -17.71 23.28 -3.16
N VAL A 82 -17.82 22.82 -4.40
CA VAL A 82 -16.87 21.90 -5.03
C VAL A 82 -16.05 22.64 -6.06
N ALA A 83 -14.74 22.56 -5.96
CA ALA A 83 -13.81 23.19 -6.90
C ALA A 83 -12.70 22.20 -7.32
N GLY A 84 -12.15 22.35 -8.50
CA GLY A 84 -11.05 21.54 -9.01
C GLY A 84 -11.43 20.74 -10.26
N GLN A 85 -10.65 19.69 -10.54
CA GLN A 85 -10.86 18.82 -11.71
C GLN A 85 -11.88 17.72 -11.41
N ALA A 86 -12.51 17.21 -12.48
CA ALA A 86 -13.34 16.03 -12.38
C ALA A 86 -12.55 14.84 -11.81
N LEU A 87 -13.22 14.05 -10.99
CA LEU A 87 -12.64 12.83 -10.43
C LEU A 87 -12.27 11.84 -11.54
N PRO A 88 -11.20 11.04 -11.38
CA PRO A 88 -10.88 10.00 -12.32
C PRO A 88 -12.05 9.02 -12.44
N GLY A 89 -12.32 8.58 -13.68
CA GLY A 89 -13.35 7.59 -13.95
C GLY A 89 -13.00 6.21 -13.38
N ASP A 90 -13.96 5.31 -13.47
CA ASP A 90 -13.80 3.92 -13.03
C ASP A 90 -12.62 3.24 -13.75
N ARG A 91 -11.75 2.60 -12.98
CA ARG A 91 -10.64 1.81 -13.51
C ARG A 91 -11.13 0.38 -13.79
N VAL A 92 -11.19 0.02 -15.07
CA VAL A 92 -11.57 -1.32 -15.52
C VAL A 92 -10.36 -2.00 -16.18
N ILE A 93 -10.00 -3.18 -15.71
CA ILE A 93 -8.86 -3.96 -16.20
C ILE A 93 -9.37 -5.18 -16.94
N ASP A 94 -8.91 -5.39 -18.19
CA ASP A 94 -9.11 -6.65 -18.92
C ASP A 94 -8.16 -7.71 -18.34
N PHE A 95 -8.74 -8.69 -17.64
CA PHE A 95 -8.01 -9.69 -16.87
C PHE A 95 -8.13 -11.08 -17.50
N PRO A 96 -7.09 -11.56 -18.20
CA PRO A 96 -7.03 -12.95 -18.64
C PRO A 96 -6.85 -13.88 -17.44
N LEU A 97 -7.71 -14.86 -17.29
CA LEU A 97 -7.63 -15.82 -16.18
C LEU A 97 -6.32 -16.63 -16.17
N SER A 98 -5.70 -16.79 -17.35
CA SER A 98 -4.39 -17.44 -17.50
C SER A 98 -3.23 -16.73 -16.78
N GLU A 99 -3.40 -15.42 -16.44
CA GLU A 99 -2.39 -14.68 -15.70
C GLU A 99 -2.13 -15.25 -14.31
N ILE A 100 -3.15 -15.84 -13.67
CA ILE A 100 -3.03 -16.46 -12.36
C ILE A 100 -2.02 -17.61 -12.44
N LYS A 101 -2.19 -18.51 -13.41
CA LYS A 101 -1.27 -19.63 -13.62
C LYS A 101 0.11 -19.16 -14.09
N ARG A 102 0.15 -18.13 -14.94
CA ARG A 102 1.40 -17.59 -15.47
C ARG A 102 2.28 -16.97 -14.37
N LEU A 103 1.69 -16.23 -13.44
CA LEU A 103 2.44 -15.50 -12.42
C LEU A 103 2.65 -16.30 -11.13
N ALA A 104 1.63 -17.08 -10.72
CA ALA A 104 1.63 -17.77 -9.45
C ALA A 104 1.66 -19.31 -9.56
N ALA A 105 1.63 -19.86 -10.79
CA ALA A 105 1.63 -21.29 -11.06
C ALA A 105 0.50 -22.08 -10.37
N ILE A 106 -0.60 -21.41 -9.97
CA ILE A 106 -1.79 -22.03 -9.39
C ILE A 106 -2.98 -21.91 -10.35
N ASP A 107 -3.88 -22.86 -10.30
CA ASP A 107 -5.13 -22.84 -11.04
C ASP A 107 -6.28 -22.45 -10.08
N VAL A 108 -6.97 -21.34 -10.39
CA VAL A 108 -8.11 -20.86 -9.62
C VAL A 108 -9.32 -20.74 -10.55
N PRO A 109 -10.42 -21.46 -10.30
CA PRO A 109 -11.60 -21.39 -11.17
C PRO A 109 -12.27 -20.01 -11.09
N LEU A 110 -12.92 -19.59 -12.18
CA LEU A 110 -13.56 -18.26 -12.29
C LEU A 110 -14.57 -18.00 -11.14
N VAL A 111 -15.29 -19.00 -10.70
CA VAL A 111 -16.24 -18.88 -9.58
C VAL A 111 -15.52 -18.41 -8.32
N GLU A 112 -14.37 -18.98 -8.03
CA GLU A 112 -13.57 -18.62 -6.87
C GLU A 112 -12.90 -17.25 -7.04
N VAL A 113 -12.41 -16.93 -8.25
CA VAL A 113 -11.91 -15.58 -8.59
C VAL A 113 -12.97 -14.52 -8.31
N ARG A 114 -14.21 -14.75 -8.75
CA ARG A 114 -15.32 -13.83 -8.49
C ARG A 114 -15.64 -13.69 -7.02
N ARG A 115 -15.63 -14.81 -6.28
CA ARG A 115 -15.90 -14.80 -4.85
C ARG A 115 -14.84 -13.97 -4.10
N ILE A 116 -13.57 -14.22 -4.40
CA ILE A 116 -12.45 -13.51 -3.76
C ILE A 116 -12.51 -12.02 -4.08
N LEU A 117 -12.53 -11.68 -5.36
CA LEU A 117 -12.51 -10.29 -5.80
C LEU A 117 -13.76 -9.53 -5.34
N GLY A 118 -14.93 -10.19 -5.35
CA GLY A 118 -16.17 -9.60 -4.85
C GLY A 118 -16.12 -9.27 -3.35
N HIS A 119 -15.55 -10.15 -2.51
CA HIS A 119 -15.37 -9.87 -1.09
C HIS A 119 -14.37 -8.73 -0.84
N LEU A 120 -13.44 -8.47 -1.77
CA LEU A 120 -12.50 -7.35 -1.72
C LEU A 120 -13.05 -6.07 -2.36
N GLY A 121 -14.31 -6.08 -2.82
CA GLY A 121 -15.00 -4.91 -3.38
C GLY A 121 -14.81 -4.71 -4.89
N PHE A 122 -14.12 -5.62 -5.58
CA PHE A 122 -14.00 -5.57 -7.04
C PHE A 122 -15.27 -6.13 -7.70
N MET A 123 -15.65 -5.57 -8.85
CA MET A 123 -16.70 -6.14 -9.68
C MET A 123 -16.09 -6.89 -10.86
N VAL A 124 -16.55 -8.14 -11.09
CA VAL A 124 -16.04 -9.01 -12.16
C VAL A 124 -17.14 -9.30 -13.15
N ALA A 125 -16.99 -8.86 -14.39
CA ALA A 125 -17.93 -9.07 -15.50
C ALA A 125 -17.32 -9.95 -16.60
N GLY A 126 -18.18 -10.76 -17.25
CA GLY A 126 -17.76 -11.68 -18.32
C GLY A 126 -17.58 -13.12 -17.85
N SER A 127 -17.69 -14.09 -18.78
CA SER A 127 -17.59 -15.53 -18.50
C SER A 127 -16.57 -16.26 -19.37
N GLY A 128 -15.86 -15.51 -20.22
CA GLY A 128 -14.82 -16.04 -21.11
C GLY A 128 -13.44 -16.16 -20.48
N PRO A 129 -12.43 -16.47 -21.27
CA PRO A 129 -11.04 -16.57 -20.81
C PRO A 129 -10.45 -15.21 -20.35
N VAL A 130 -11.06 -14.10 -20.76
CA VAL A 130 -10.76 -12.75 -20.30
C VAL A 130 -12.01 -12.17 -19.68
N VAL A 131 -11.88 -11.67 -18.45
CA VAL A 131 -12.95 -10.99 -17.73
C VAL A 131 -12.59 -9.52 -17.51
N LYS A 132 -13.60 -8.67 -17.34
CA LYS A 132 -13.41 -7.27 -16.96
C LYS A 132 -13.49 -7.16 -15.44
N VAL A 133 -12.47 -6.55 -14.85
CA VAL A 133 -12.40 -6.32 -13.40
C VAL A 133 -12.44 -4.82 -13.15
N ALA A 134 -13.53 -4.33 -12.54
CA ALA A 134 -13.62 -2.96 -12.08
C ALA A 134 -12.97 -2.87 -10.69
N VAL A 135 -12.01 -1.96 -10.57
CA VAL A 135 -11.24 -1.72 -9.36
C VAL A 135 -12.00 -0.76 -8.47
N PRO A 136 -12.18 -1.06 -7.16
CA PRO A 136 -12.80 -0.12 -6.23
C PRO A 136 -12.02 1.21 -6.17
N THR A 137 -12.72 2.31 -5.99
CA THR A 137 -12.14 3.66 -6.01
C THR A 137 -11.12 3.89 -4.88
N TRP A 138 -11.29 3.19 -3.76
CA TRP A 138 -10.36 3.26 -2.61
C TRP A 138 -9.07 2.43 -2.79
N ARG A 139 -8.97 1.59 -3.83
CA ARG A 139 -7.77 0.83 -4.17
C ARG A 139 -6.93 1.62 -5.19
N THR A 140 -6.22 2.60 -4.68
CA THR A 140 -5.34 3.46 -5.49
C THR A 140 -4.09 2.73 -5.99
N ASP A 141 -3.78 1.60 -5.40
CA ASP A 141 -2.61 0.75 -5.64
C ASP A 141 -2.78 -0.25 -6.80
N VAL A 142 -4.02 -0.61 -7.16
CA VAL A 142 -4.28 -1.62 -8.20
C VAL A 142 -4.34 -0.98 -9.57
N HIS A 143 -3.35 -1.26 -10.42
CA HIS A 143 -3.21 -0.66 -11.76
C HIS A 143 -3.26 -1.68 -12.90
N GLY A 144 -2.95 -2.94 -12.64
CA GLY A 144 -2.77 -3.94 -13.67
C GLY A 144 -3.14 -5.35 -13.27
N LYS A 145 -2.86 -6.27 -14.20
CA LYS A 145 -3.19 -7.69 -14.05
C LYS A 145 -2.42 -8.37 -12.92
N ALA A 146 -1.17 -7.95 -12.70
CA ALA A 146 -0.32 -8.52 -11.66
C ALA A 146 -0.89 -8.22 -10.27
N ASP A 147 -1.40 -7.01 -10.06
CA ASP A 147 -2.01 -6.60 -8.79
C ASP A 147 -3.28 -7.42 -8.50
N ILE A 148 -4.08 -7.73 -9.55
CA ILE A 148 -5.25 -8.61 -9.42
C ILE A 148 -4.82 -10.03 -9.05
N VAL A 149 -3.74 -10.56 -9.64
CA VAL A 149 -3.21 -11.87 -9.28
C VAL A 149 -2.73 -11.89 -7.84
N GLU A 150 -2.07 -10.84 -7.37
CA GLU A 150 -1.65 -10.69 -5.97
C GLU A 150 -2.85 -10.78 -5.02
N GLU A 151 -3.93 -10.03 -5.31
CA GLU A 151 -5.15 -10.08 -4.51
C GLU A 151 -5.75 -11.50 -4.41
N ILE A 152 -5.75 -12.23 -5.52
CA ILE A 152 -6.26 -13.61 -5.54
C ILE A 152 -5.34 -14.53 -4.74
N VAL A 153 -4.02 -14.45 -4.96
CA VAL A 153 -3.03 -15.34 -4.34
C VAL A 153 -2.98 -15.15 -2.82
N ARG A 154 -3.03 -13.91 -2.34
CA ARG A 154 -2.98 -13.64 -0.89
C ARG A 154 -4.20 -14.21 -0.13
N ILE A 155 -5.35 -14.35 -0.80
CA ILE A 155 -6.57 -14.95 -0.20
C ILE A 155 -6.58 -16.47 -0.38
N VAL A 156 -6.15 -16.98 -1.54
CA VAL A 156 -6.01 -18.42 -1.78
C VAL A 156 -4.99 -19.05 -0.83
N GLY A 157 -3.92 -18.31 -0.56
CA GLY A 157 -2.78 -18.72 0.29
C GLY A 157 -1.48 -18.79 -0.50
N VAL A 158 -0.48 -18.06 -0.02
CA VAL A 158 0.87 -18.00 -0.62
C VAL A 158 1.58 -19.36 -0.49
N ASP A 159 1.24 -20.14 0.53
CA ASP A 159 1.73 -21.50 0.75
C ASP A 159 1.32 -22.49 -0.35
N LYS A 160 0.29 -22.19 -1.12
CA LYS A 160 -0.15 -22.99 -2.28
C LYS A 160 0.65 -22.72 -3.55
N VAL A 161 1.47 -21.67 -3.58
CA VAL A 161 2.35 -21.38 -4.71
C VAL A 161 3.47 -22.43 -4.75
N PRO A 162 3.61 -23.22 -5.85
CA PRO A 162 4.57 -24.28 -5.89
C PRO A 162 6.01 -23.76 -5.90
N MET A 163 6.86 -24.32 -5.08
CA MET A 163 8.29 -24.05 -5.11
C MET A 163 8.95 -24.79 -6.26
N THR A 164 9.53 -24.05 -7.19
CA THR A 164 10.33 -24.62 -8.28
C THR A 164 11.80 -24.32 -8.02
N PRO A 165 12.64 -25.33 -7.83
CA PRO A 165 14.07 -25.11 -7.68
C PRO A 165 14.65 -24.54 -8.97
N PHE A 166 15.61 -23.64 -8.85
CA PHE A 166 16.35 -23.17 -10.02
C PHE A 166 17.12 -24.33 -10.65
N ASP A 167 16.93 -24.54 -11.95
CA ASP A 167 17.80 -25.43 -12.71
C ASP A 167 19.21 -24.81 -12.73
N ARG A 168 20.17 -25.52 -12.17
CA ARG A 168 21.56 -25.08 -12.12
C ARG A 168 22.35 -25.51 -13.36
N GLY A 169 21.71 -26.23 -14.27
CA GLY A 169 22.37 -26.79 -15.45
C GLY A 169 23.63 -27.59 -15.07
N GLU A 170 24.58 -27.65 -15.97
CA GLU A 170 25.88 -28.33 -15.77
C GLU A 170 26.91 -27.42 -15.02
N ALA A 171 26.49 -26.34 -14.42
CA ALA A 171 27.40 -25.44 -13.73
C ALA A 171 28.14 -26.16 -12.58
N GLN A 172 29.47 -26.20 -12.66
CA GLN A 172 30.31 -26.76 -11.58
C GLN A 172 30.00 -26.00 -10.27
N ARG A 173 29.74 -26.79 -9.23
CA ARG A 173 29.53 -26.24 -7.88
C ARG A 173 30.82 -25.60 -7.38
N LYS A 174 30.89 -24.30 -7.44
CA LYS A 174 31.97 -23.57 -6.77
C LYS A 174 31.82 -23.68 -5.26
N PRO A 175 32.91 -23.75 -4.49
CA PRO A 175 32.83 -23.73 -3.04
C PRO A 175 32.03 -22.53 -2.56
N VAL A 176 31.07 -22.75 -1.65
CA VAL A 176 30.20 -21.68 -1.08
C VAL A 176 31.04 -20.62 -0.36
N LEU A 177 32.18 -21.03 0.19
CA LEU A 177 33.10 -20.14 0.92
C LEU A 177 34.38 -19.96 0.13
N THR A 178 34.84 -18.73 0.06
CA THR A 178 36.19 -18.41 -0.39
C THR A 178 37.22 -19.00 0.60
N PRO A 179 38.47 -19.23 0.18
CA PRO A 179 39.53 -19.68 1.10
C PRO A 179 39.69 -18.77 2.33
N ILE A 180 39.56 -17.43 2.15
CA ILE A 180 39.65 -16.47 3.26
C ILE A 180 38.50 -16.66 4.23
N GLN A 181 37.26 -16.75 3.75
CA GLN A 181 36.09 -17.00 4.60
C GLN A 181 36.21 -18.32 5.38
N SER A 182 36.72 -19.35 4.72
CA SER A 182 36.97 -20.63 5.37
C SER A 182 38.00 -20.53 6.48
N ARG A 183 39.12 -19.83 6.24
CA ARG A 183 40.15 -19.58 7.25
C ARG A 183 39.63 -18.76 8.41
N THR A 184 38.89 -17.71 8.14
CA THR A 184 38.24 -16.87 9.18
C THR A 184 37.35 -17.71 10.08
N ARG A 185 36.49 -18.56 9.51
CA ARG A 185 35.64 -19.47 10.30
C ARG A 185 36.45 -20.43 11.16
N LYS A 186 37.54 -21.01 10.62
CA LYS A 186 38.42 -21.90 11.39
C LYS A 186 39.12 -21.15 12.52
N ALA A 187 39.63 -19.95 12.26
CA ALA A 187 40.29 -19.12 13.28
C ALA A 187 39.32 -18.77 14.43
N ARG A 188 38.11 -18.31 14.11
CA ARG A 188 37.07 -18.00 15.10
C ARG A 188 36.77 -19.20 16.01
N ARG A 189 36.57 -20.38 15.43
CA ARG A 189 36.34 -21.62 16.19
C ARG A 189 37.54 -22.02 17.06
N ALA A 190 38.76 -21.89 16.54
CA ALA A 190 39.96 -22.21 17.30
C ALA A 190 40.17 -21.26 18.49
N LEU A 191 39.87 -20.00 18.35
CA LEU A 191 39.92 -19.01 19.42
C LEU A 191 38.81 -19.26 20.46
N ALA A 192 37.61 -19.52 20.03
CA ALA A 192 36.50 -19.88 20.93
C ALA A 192 36.80 -21.15 21.75
N ALA A 193 37.38 -22.18 21.12
CA ALA A 193 37.81 -23.41 21.82
C ALA A 193 38.89 -23.17 22.87
N ARG A 194 39.60 -22.04 22.80
CA ARG A 194 40.59 -21.61 23.79
C ARG A 194 40.02 -20.67 24.85
N GLY A 195 38.71 -20.50 24.92
CA GLY A 195 38.04 -19.69 25.92
C GLY A 195 37.91 -18.19 25.59
N MET A 196 38.26 -17.80 24.35
CA MET A 196 38.06 -16.41 23.93
C MET A 196 36.63 -16.15 23.57
N VAL A 197 36.10 -14.97 23.96
CA VAL A 197 34.77 -14.51 23.61
C VAL A 197 34.88 -13.54 22.42
N GLU A 198 34.09 -13.80 21.37
CA GLU A 198 34.04 -12.92 20.20
C GLU A 198 33.17 -11.69 20.47
N ALA A 199 33.71 -10.49 20.30
CA ALA A 199 32.96 -9.25 20.26
C ALA A 199 32.66 -8.82 18.82
N VAL A 200 31.39 -8.57 18.51
CA VAL A 200 30.96 -8.05 17.21
C VAL A 200 31.08 -6.54 17.24
N ASN A 201 32.01 -6.00 16.48
CA ASN A 201 32.22 -4.56 16.35
C ASN A 201 31.72 -4.07 15.00
N TRP A 202 31.32 -2.81 14.96
CA TRP A 202 31.01 -2.13 13.70
C TRP A 202 32.28 -1.90 12.89
N SER A 203 32.15 -1.97 11.55
CA SER A 203 33.26 -1.68 10.65
C SER A 203 33.59 -0.20 10.54
N PHE A 204 32.71 0.66 11.07
CA PHE A 204 32.85 2.11 11.08
C PHE A 204 33.04 2.58 12.51
N PHE A 205 34.08 3.38 12.74
CA PHE A 205 34.31 4.10 13.98
C PHE A 205 34.91 5.47 13.61
N ALA A 206 34.62 6.47 14.44
CA ALA A 206 35.13 7.82 14.27
C ALA A 206 36.59 7.92 14.73
#